data_00120f2e0f2bc50b4b94d2c45d75b04f
#
_entry.id   00120f2e0f2bc50b4b94d2c45d75b04f
#
_cell.length_a   1.000
_cell.length_b   1.000
_cell.length_c   1.000
_cell.angle_alpha   90.00
_cell.angle_beta   90.00
_cell.angle_gamma   90.00
#
_symmetry.space_group_name_H-M   'P 1'
#
loop_
_entity.id
_entity.type
_entity.pdbx_description
1 polymer ?
#
loop_
_entity_poly.entity_id
_entity_poly.type
_entity_poly.pdbx_seq_one_letter_code
_entity_poly.pdbx_strand_id
1 'polypeptide(L)'
;IEPNTNTVIAESNSNGLIEPASMTKVMTAYVVADQIKNDLISLDDTVLISEKAWRMGGSKMFIEVGKRVSILDLLKGIIIQSGNDAAVAIAEYVGGTEEGFVDLMNSYAGAMGMNDTLFINSTGLPDTNHLTSATDLAILTSNFMSNFPNIYALFKEKEFEYGGISGNKYNRNKLLWRDETSDGVKTGHTSSAGYCLIGSAKRGNMRLI
;
A
#
# COMPACT_ATOMS: atom_id res chain seq x y z
N ILE A 1 0.80 9.27 15.99
CA ILE A 1 -0.52 9.91 16.04
C ILE A 1 -1.57 8.94 16.60
N GLU A 2 -2.56 9.45 17.35
CA GLU A 2 -3.77 8.73 17.74
C GLU A 2 -4.87 9.10 16.71
N PRO A 3 -5.28 8.17 15.83
CA PRO A 3 -6.09 8.52 14.66
C PRO A 3 -7.56 8.89 14.97
N ASN A 4 -8.12 8.44 16.10
CA ASN A 4 -9.53 8.78 16.43
C ASN A 4 -9.70 10.24 16.86
N THR A 5 -8.66 10.82 17.46
CA THR A 5 -8.65 12.22 17.94
C THR A 5 -7.76 13.11 17.10
N ASN A 6 -7.02 12.56 16.14
CA ASN A 6 -5.95 13.22 15.37
C ASN A 6 -4.86 13.84 16.28
N THR A 7 -4.68 13.31 17.48
CA THR A 7 -3.69 13.83 18.43
C THR A 7 -2.29 13.35 18.04
N VAL A 8 -1.40 14.29 17.76
CA VAL A 8 0.03 14.02 17.59
C VAL A 8 0.65 13.79 18.99
N ILE A 9 1.13 12.60 19.28
CA ILE A 9 1.72 12.24 20.57
C ILE A 9 3.20 12.57 20.61
N ALA A 10 3.89 12.33 19.49
CA ALA A 10 5.29 12.68 19.31
C ALA A 10 5.55 12.88 17.81
N GLU A 11 6.42 13.80 17.48
CA GLU A 11 6.85 14.05 16.11
C GLU A 11 8.31 14.47 16.03
N SER A 12 8.93 14.23 14.90
CA SER A 12 10.24 14.73 14.54
C SER A 12 10.29 14.88 13.02
N ASN A 13 10.46 16.13 12.54
CA ASN A 13 10.50 16.43 11.11
C ASN A 13 9.33 15.85 10.30
N SER A 14 8.12 15.90 10.87
CA SER A 14 6.93 15.18 10.35
C SER A 14 6.48 15.63 8.96
N ASN A 15 6.78 16.89 8.58
CA ASN A 15 6.48 17.48 7.27
C ASN A 15 7.71 17.48 6.33
N GLY A 16 8.83 16.89 6.74
CA GLY A 16 9.99 16.73 5.86
C GLY A 16 9.67 15.81 4.69
N LEU A 17 10.00 16.28 3.46
CA LEU A 17 9.77 15.48 2.26
C LEU A 17 10.69 14.26 2.23
N ILE A 18 10.12 13.11 1.95
CA ILE A 18 10.82 11.83 1.82
C ILE A 18 10.31 11.07 0.60
N GLU A 19 11.16 10.22 0.04
CA GLU A 19 10.72 9.21 -0.92
C GLU A 19 9.95 8.11 -0.16
N PRO A 20 8.69 7.80 -0.52
CA PRO A 20 7.88 6.82 0.21
C PRO A 20 8.33 5.37 0.01
N ALA A 21 9.10 5.08 -1.04
CA ALA A 21 9.35 3.70 -1.45
C ALA A 21 8.04 2.89 -1.48
N SER A 22 8.05 1.61 -1.08
CA SER A 22 6.85 0.77 -1.09
C SER A 22 5.76 1.15 -0.09
N MET A 23 5.92 2.20 0.72
CA MET A 23 4.80 2.77 1.48
C MET A 23 3.73 3.37 0.55
N THR A 24 4.10 3.76 -0.68
CA THR A 24 3.19 4.13 -1.79
C THR A 24 2.04 3.13 -1.96
N LYS A 25 2.31 1.85 -1.77
CA LYS A 25 1.32 0.77 -1.94
C LYS A 25 0.15 0.83 -0.96
N VAL A 26 0.26 1.62 0.11
CA VAL A 26 -0.89 1.92 0.98
C VAL A 26 -1.91 2.73 0.19
N MET A 27 -1.48 3.73 -0.59
CA MET A 27 -2.39 4.49 -1.47
C MET A 27 -2.94 3.60 -2.60
N THR A 28 -2.09 2.75 -3.19
CA THR A 28 -2.54 1.79 -4.21
C THR A 28 -3.67 0.91 -3.68
N ALA A 29 -3.51 0.34 -2.48
CA ALA A 29 -4.54 -0.47 -1.84
C ALA A 29 -5.77 0.37 -1.43
N TYR A 30 -5.58 1.63 -1.03
CA TYR A 30 -6.67 2.55 -0.68
C TYR A 30 -7.59 2.82 -1.88
N VAL A 31 -7.02 3.18 -3.03
CA VAL A 31 -7.79 3.41 -4.26
C VAL A 31 -8.61 2.17 -4.63
N VAL A 32 -7.99 0.99 -4.59
CA VAL A 32 -8.68 -0.28 -4.87
C VAL A 32 -9.80 -0.54 -3.87
N ALA A 33 -9.57 -0.28 -2.58
CA ALA A 33 -10.59 -0.45 -1.54
C ALA A 33 -11.80 0.48 -1.76
N ASP A 34 -11.56 1.70 -2.24
CA ASP A 34 -12.64 2.63 -2.58
C ASP A 34 -13.46 2.15 -3.78
N GLN A 35 -12.80 1.63 -4.82
CA GLN A 35 -13.49 1.06 -5.98
C GLN A 35 -14.37 -0.16 -5.57
N ILE A 36 -13.88 -0.99 -4.64
CA ILE A 36 -14.64 -2.12 -4.10
C ILE A 36 -15.85 -1.61 -3.28
N LYS A 37 -15.65 -0.60 -2.43
CA LYS A 37 -16.73 -0.03 -1.62
C LYS A 37 -17.86 0.59 -2.47
N ASN A 38 -17.51 1.12 -3.63
CA ASN A 38 -18.45 1.72 -4.58
C ASN A 38 -19.03 0.71 -5.58
N ASP A 39 -18.83 -0.58 -5.36
CA ASP A 39 -19.30 -1.68 -6.22
C ASP A 39 -18.85 -1.58 -7.69
N LEU A 40 -17.73 -0.89 -7.97
CA LEU A 40 -17.16 -0.76 -9.31
C LEU A 40 -16.31 -1.97 -9.69
N ILE A 41 -15.71 -2.61 -8.70
CA ILE A 41 -14.97 -3.87 -8.81
C ILE A 41 -15.25 -4.76 -7.59
N SER A 42 -14.96 -6.06 -7.72
CA SER A 42 -15.11 -7.05 -6.66
C SER A 42 -13.77 -7.72 -6.33
N LEU A 43 -13.61 -8.21 -5.10
CA LEU A 43 -12.44 -9.00 -4.71
C LEU A 43 -12.26 -10.27 -5.57
N ASP A 44 -13.35 -10.83 -6.09
CA ASP A 44 -13.37 -12.03 -6.93
C ASP A 44 -13.13 -11.72 -8.42
N ASP A 45 -13.15 -10.45 -8.83
CA ASP A 45 -12.81 -10.09 -10.20
C ASP A 45 -11.37 -10.49 -10.52
N THR A 46 -11.14 -10.87 -11.78
CA THR A 46 -9.83 -11.34 -12.21
C THR A 46 -9.19 -10.37 -13.20
N VAL A 47 -7.94 -10.03 -12.94
CA VAL A 47 -7.12 -9.13 -13.74
C VAL A 47 -6.26 -9.95 -14.70
N LEU A 48 -6.32 -9.63 -16.00
CA LEU A 48 -5.40 -10.19 -17.00
C LEU A 48 -4.02 -9.53 -16.84
N ILE A 49 -3.00 -10.35 -16.61
CA ILE A 49 -1.65 -9.83 -16.35
C ILE A 49 -0.98 -9.41 -17.67
N SER A 50 -0.64 -8.13 -17.74
CA SER A 50 0.08 -7.54 -18.85
C SER A 50 1.57 -7.90 -18.85
N GLU A 51 2.23 -7.72 -19.98
CA GLU A 51 3.68 -7.84 -20.09
C GLU A 51 4.41 -6.76 -19.26
N LYS A 52 3.86 -5.53 -19.19
CA LYS A 52 4.39 -4.44 -18.35
C LYS A 52 4.43 -4.87 -16.88
N ALA A 53 3.31 -5.34 -16.33
CA ALA A 53 3.21 -5.80 -14.95
C ALA A 53 4.18 -6.98 -14.68
N TRP A 54 4.18 -8.00 -15.53
CA TRP A 54 5.06 -9.17 -15.40
C TRP A 54 6.55 -8.81 -15.40
N ARG A 55 6.97 -7.83 -16.22
CA ARG A 55 8.37 -7.39 -16.33
C ARG A 55 8.85 -6.55 -15.16
N MET A 56 7.96 -6.11 -14.27
CA MET A 56 8.36 -5.24 -13.16
C MET A 56 9.51 -5.81 -12.35
N GLY A 57 10.45 -4.94 -12.00
CA GLY A 57 11.60 -5.26 -11.15
C GLY A 57 11.32 -5.10 -9.66
N GLY A 58 12.30 -5.38 -8.84
CA GLY A 58 12.23 -5.26 -7.38
C GLY A 58 11.44 -6.40 -6.72
N SER A 59 10.64 -6.08 -5.71
CA SER A 59 9.79 -7.08 -5.02
C SER A 59 8.67 -7.55 -5.93
N LYS A 60 8.43 -8.85 -5.96
CA LYS A 60 7.43 -9.48 -6.84
C LYS A 60 6.54 -10.48 -6.10
N MET A 61 5.31 -10.58 -6.56
CA MET A 61 4.40 -11.68 -6.30
C MET A 61 4.66 -12.86 -7.23
N PHE A 62 5.39 -12.63 -8.35
CA PHE A 62 5.70 -13.57 -9.42
C PHE A 62 4.46 -14.02 -10.22
N ILE A 63 3.60 -13.07 -10.54
CA ILE A 63 2.50 -13.28 -11.47
C ILE A 63 3.03 -13.52 -12.90
N GLU A 64 2.27 -14.31 -13.69
CA GLU A 64 2.67 -14.69 -15.04
C GLU A 64 1.86 -13.93 -16.10
N VAL A 65 2.54 -13.45 -17.16
CA VAL A 65 1.91 -12.78 -18.29
C VAL A 65 0.82 -13.64 -18.93
N GLY A 66 -0.32 -13.02 -19.24
CA GLY A 66 -1.47 -13.69 -19.86
C GLY A 66 -2.32 -14.56 -18.92
N LYS A 67 -1.90 -14.72 -17.65
CA LYS A 67 -2.73 -15.35 -16.61
C LYS A 67 -3.74 -14.37 -16.04
N ARG A 68 -4.78 -14.90 -15.41
CA ARG A 68 -5.73 -14.10 -14.64
C ARG A 68 -5.53 -14.32 -13.15
N VAL A 69 -5.48 -13.21 -12.40
CA VAL A 69 -5.26 -13.23 -10.95
C VAL A 69 -6.39 -12.44 -10.28
N SER A 70 -6.92 -12.95 -9.17
CA SER A 70 -7.99 -12.25 -8.45
C SER A 70 -7.51 -10.94 -7.84
N ILE A 71 -8.40 -9.95 -7.70
CA ILE A 71 -8.11 -8.69 -7.01
C ILE A 71 -7.68 -8.96 -5.57
N LEU A 72 -8.30 -9.93 -4.89
CA LEU A 72 -7.90 -10.33 -3.54
C LEU A 72 -6.44 -10.81 -3.49
N ASP A 73 -6.03 -11.69 -4.42
CA ASP A 73 -4.65 -12.17 -4.45
C ASP A 73 -3.66 -11.06 -4.79
N LEU A 74 -4.01 -10.17 -5.73
CA LEU A 74 -3.19 -9.00 -6.04
C LEU A 74 -3.02 -8.07 -4.84
N LEU A 75 -4.11 -7.79 -4.08
CA LEU A 75 -4.04 -6.99 -2.84
C LEU A 75 -3.13 -7.65 -1.80
N LYS A 76 -3.26 -8.96 -1.58
CA LYS A 76 -2.36 -9.70 -0.68
C LYS A 76 -0.91 -9.66 -1.17
N GLY A 77 -0.68 -9.81 -2.46
CA GLY A 77 0.64 -9.66 -3.06
C GLY A 77 1.24 -8.27 -2.85
N ILE A 78 0.44 -7.20 -3.00
CA ILE A 78 0.83 -5.81 -2.76
C ILE A 78 1.18 -5.57 -1.29
N ILE A 79 0.32 -6.02 -0.39
CA ILE A 79 0.41 -5.74 1.05
C ILE A 79 1.52 -6.56 1.71
N ILE A 80 1.52 -7.87 1.49
CA ILE A 80 2.37 -8.82 2.22
C ILE A 80 3.73 -8.97 1.55
N GLN A 81 3.73 -9.28 0.25
CA GLN A 81 4.94 -9.51 -0.53
C GLN A 81 5.56 -8.22 -1.07
N SER A 82 4.81 -7.11 -1.02
CA SER A 82 5.22 -5.83 -1.60
C SER A 82 5.43 -5.89 -3.13
N GLY A 83 4.65 -6.75 -3.83
CA GLY A 83 4.78 -7.03 -5.26
C GLY A 83 4.58 -5.79 -6.13
N ASN A 84 5.61 -5.42 -6.90
CA ASN A 84 5.52 -4.34 -7.88
C ASN A 84 4.71 -4.78 -9.09
N ASP A 85 4.87 -6.03 -9.50
CA ASP A 85 4.09 -6.69 -10.54
C ASP A 85 2.59 -6.66 -10.24
N ALA A 86 2.21 -7.03 -9.02
CA ALA A 86 0.83 -6.96 -8.55
C ALA A 86 0.29 -5.52 -8.51
N ALA A 87 1.12 -4.55 -8.08
CA ALA A 87 0.71 -3.15 -8.01
C ALA A 87 0.43 -2.56 -9.41
N VAL A 88 1.30 -2.84 -10.39
CA VAL A 88 1.08 -2.39 -11.77
C VAL A 88 -0.13 -3.10 -12.40
N ALA A 89 -0.28 -4.41 -12.19
CA ALA A 89 -1.41 -5.15 -12.75
C ALA A 89 -2.76 -4.60 -12.26
N ILE A 90 -2.90 -4.32 -10.96
CA ILE A 90 -4.14 -3.78 -10.41
C ILE A 90 -4.35 -2.31 -10.82
N ALA A 91 -3.25 -1.54 -10.94
CA ALA A 91 -3.31 -0.16 -11.40
C ALA A 91 -3.82 -0.06 -12.86
N GLU A 92 -3.30 -0.91 -13.76
CA GLU A 92 -3.79 -0.99 -15.14
C GLU A 92 -5.27 -1.40 -15.21
N TYR A 93 -5.70 -2.32 -14.35
CA TYR A 93 -7.09 -2.77 -14.33
C TYR A 93 -8.06 -1.67 -13.87
N VAL A 94 -7.72 -0.96 -12.81
CA VAL A 94 -8.58 0.07 -12.20
C VAL A 94 -8.52 1.39 -12.97
N GLY A 95 -7.33 1.81 -13.38
CA GLY A 95 -7.10 3.09 -14.04
C GLY A 95 -7.16 3.04 -15.58
N GLY A 96 -7.31 1.82 -16.15
CA GLY A 96 -7.14 1.60 -17.59
C GLY A 96 -5.67 1.60 -18.02
N THR A 97 -4.86 2.45 -17.40
CA THR A 97 -3.38 2.48 -17.48
C THR A 97 -2.82 2.77 -16.08
N GLU A 98 -1.52 2.53 -15.87
CA GLU A 98 -0.87 2.92 -14.61
C GLU A 98 -0.88 4.43 -14.40
N GLU A 99 -0.73 5.21 -15.48
CA GLU A 99 -0.78 6.68 -15.48
C GLU A 99 -2.18 7.17 -15.02
N GLY A 100 -3.26 6.62 -15.58
CA GLY A 100 -4.62 6.93 -15.16
C GLY A 100 -4.89 6.55 -13.70
N PHE A 101 -4.29 5.47 -13.22
CA PHE A 101 -4.35 5.10 -11.81
C PHE A 101 -3.59 6.07 -10.91
N VAL A 102 -2.43 6.57 -11.36
CA VAL A 102 -1.65 7.60 -10.63
C VAL A 102 -2.44 8.90 -10.52
N ASP A 103 -3.19 9.28 -11.55
CA ASP A 103 -4.10 10.44 -11.46
C ASP A 103 -5.16 10.24 -10.37
N LEU A 104 -5.72 9.03 -10.24
CA LEU A 104 -6.61 8.69 -9.13
C LEU A 104 -5.89 8.79 -7.78
N MET A 105 -4.68 8.22 -7.65
CA MET A 105 -3.91 8.31 -6.39
C MET A 105 -3.70 9.76 -5.96
N ASN A 106 -3.33 10.65 -6.87
CA ASN A 106 -3.12 12.06 -6.59
C ASN A 106 -4.43 12.79 -6.30
N SER A 107 -5.52 12.43 -6.96
CA SER A 107 -6.85 12.95 -6.65
C SER A 107 -7.28 12.62 -5.22
N TYR A 108 -7.09 11.38 -4.78
CA TYR A 108 -7.37 10.97 -3.40
C TYR A 108 -6.44 11.65 -2.39
N ALA A 109 -5.15 11.80 -2.72
CA ALA A 109 -4.20 12.52 -1.88
C ALA A 109 -4.66 13.97 -1.66
N GLY A 110 -5.03 14.67 -2.73
CA GLY A 110 -5.56 16.04 -2.65
C GLY A 110 -6.87 16.12 -1.85
N ALA A 111 -7.80 15.19 -2.06
CA ALA A 111 -9.06 15.15 -1.33
C ALA A 111 -8.89 14.89 0.19
N MET A 112 -7.84 14.17 0.58
CA MET A 112 -7.48 13.92 1.99
C MET A 112 -6.65 15.06 2.61
N GLY A 113 -6.19 16.04 1.83
CA GLY A 113 -5.31 17.11 2.31
C GLY A 113 -3.85 16.69 2.49
N MET A 114 -3.38 15.68 1.75
CA MET A 114 -1.97 15.26 1.71
C MET A 114 -1.16 16.23 0.84
N ASN A 115 -0.87 17.41 1.38
CA ASN A 115 -0.36 18.55 0.62
C ASN A 115 1.14 18.40 0.25
N ASP A 116 1.86 17.54 0.94
CA ASP A 116 3.28 17.25 0.72
C ASP A 116 3.50 15.95 -0.10
N THR A 117 2.44 15.44 -0.74
CA THR A 117 2.49 14.16 -1.44
C THR A 117 2.23 14.31 -2.93
N LEU A 118 3.12 13.72 -3.73
CA LEU A 118 2.92 13.49 -5.16
C LEU A 118 3.32 12.05 -5.50
N PHE A 119 2.37 11.28 -6.02
CA PHE A 119 2.61 9.94 -6.54
C PHE A 119 2.94 10.01 -8.03
N ILE A 120 3.96 9.26 -8.47
CA ILE A 120 4.40 9.17 -9.87
C ILE A 120 4.17 7.76 -10.45
N ASN A 121 4.09 6.76 -9.58
CA ASN A 121 3.80 5.38 -9.96
C ASN A 121 3.06 4.66 -8.84
N SER A 122 2.52 3.48 -9.16
CA SER A 122 1.73 2.65 -8.23
C SER A 122 2.56 1.85 -7.24
N THR A 123 3.88 1.82 -7.41
CA THR A 123 4.79 0.87 -6.74
C THR A 123 5.64 1.50 -5.64
N GLY A 124 5.99 2.77 -5.78
CA GLY A 124 6.99 3.46 -4.98
C GLY A 124 8.42 3.21 -5.46
N LEU A 125 8.60 2.81 -6.71
CA LEU A 125 9.92 2.83 -7.34
C LEU A 125 10.43 4.27 -7.45
N PRO A 126 11.75 4.49 -7.36
CA PRO A 126 12.33 5.82 -7.30
C PRO A 126 11.95 6.72 -8.48
N ASP A 127 11.55 7.94 -8.15
CA ASP A 127 11.43 9.08 -9.06
C ASP A 127 11.67 10.33 -8.23
N THR A 128 12.34 11.34 -8.82
CA THR A 128 12.73 12.56 -8.10
C THR A 128 11.55 13.37 -7.56
N ASN A 129 10.38 13.23 -8.16
CA ASN A 129 9.16 13.91 -7.76
C ASN A 129 8.21 13.02 -6.94
N HIS A 130 8.54 11.74 -6.74
CA HIS A 130 7.72 10.82 -5.95
C HIS A 130 8.00 11.02 -4.47
N LEU A 131 7.33 11.97 -3.87
CA LEU A 131 7.58 12.46 -2.51
C LEU A 131 6.32 12.39 -1.66
N THR A 132 6.54 12.33 -0.35
CA THR A 132 5.50 12.38 0.68
C THR A 132 6.08 12.92 1.99
N SER A 133 5.25 13.03 3.03
CA SER A 133 5.68 13.33 4.40
C SER A 133 5.14 12.29 5.39
N ALA A 134 5.71 12.24 6.60
CA ALA A 134 5.19 11.37 7.65
C ALA A 134 3.76 11.78 8.07
N THR A 135 3.47 13.08 8.06
CA THR A 135 2.13 13.61 8.31
C THR A 135 1.13 13.09 7.29
N ASP A 136 1.45 13.16 6.01
CA ASP A 136 0.55 12.71 4.93
C ASP A 136 0.31 11.19 4.98
N LEU A 137 1.35 10.41 5.26
CA LEU A 137 1.20 8.96 5.43
C LEU A 137 0.35 8.59 6.64
N ALA A 138 0.39 9.38 7.71
CA ALA A 138 -0.49 9.20 8.86
C ALA A 138 -1.95 9.55 8.51
N ILE A 139 -2.19 10.61 7.72
CA ILE A 139 -3.51 10.97 7.18
C ILE A 139 -4.06 9.83 6.32
N LEU A 140 -3.28 9.34 5.36
CA LEU A 140 -3.66 8.22 4.50
C LEU A 140 -4.04 6.99 5.31
N THR A 141 -3.18 6.60 6.26
CA THR A 141 -3.37 5.41 7.08
C THR A 141 -4.62 5.51 7.96
N SER A 142 -4.85 6.68 8.58
CA SER A 142 -6.04 6.95 9.38
C SER A 142 -7.33 6.84 8.55
N ASN A 143 -7.34 7.45 7.35
CA ASN A 143 -8.47 7.33 6.43
C ASN A 143 -8.69 5.89 5.98
N PHE A 144 -7.63 5.12 5.73
CA PHE A 144 -7.76 3.71 5.34
C PHE A 144 -8.44 2.88 6.43
N MET A 145 -7.99 3.02 7.67
CA MET A 145 -8.58 2.32 8.82
C MET A 145 -10.06 2.62 8.98
N SER A 146 -10.43 3.89 8.83
CA SER A 146 -11.80 4.35 9.06
C SER A 146 -12.75 3.96 7.93
N ASN A 147 -12.31 4.11 6.68
CA ASN A 147 -13.17 3.95 5.51
C ASN A 147 -13.27 2.51 5.01
N PHE A 148 -12.21 1.70 5.18
CA PHE A 148 -12.07 0.37 4.60
C PHE A 148 -11.51 -0.65 5.59
N PRO A 149 -12.12 -0.83 6.80
CA PRO A 149 -11.58 -1.68 7.85
C PRO A 149 -11.39 -3.13 7.42
N ASN A 150 -12.24 -3.65 6.52
CA ASN A 150 -12.17 -5.03 6.03
C ASN A 150 -10.92 -5.25 5.14
N ILE A 151 -10.60 -4.30 4.26
CA ILE A 151 -9.39 -4.38 3.42
C ILE A 151 -8.16 -4.04 4.27
N TYR A 152 -8.28 -3.08 5.20
CA TYR A 152 -7.19 -2.76 6.14
C TYR A 152 -6.75 -3.98 6.95
N ALA A 153 -7.67 -4.88 7.30
CA ALA A 153 -7.35 -6.10 8.05
C ALA A 153 -6.32 -7.00 7.35
N LEU A 154 -6.15 -6.91 6.03
CA LEU A 154 -5.14 -7.65 5.28
C LEU A 154 -3.70 -7.27 5.69
N PHE A 155 -3.48 -6.04 6.19
CA PHE A 155 -2.15 -5.61 6.64
C PHE A 155 -1.63 -6.38 7.86
N LYS A 156 -2.52 -7.03 8.61
CA LYS A 156 -2.17 -7.90 9.73
C LYS A 156 -1.72 -9.29 9.30
N GLU A 157 -2.01 -9.70 8.06
CA GLU A 157 -1.64 -11.02 7.57
C GLU A 157 -0.11 -11.17 7.55
N LYS A 158 0.39 -12.24 8.17
CA LYS A 158 1.84 -12.48 8.34
C LYS A 158 2.46 -13.16 7.13
N GLU A 159 1.67 -13.95 6.41
CA GLU A 159 2.17 -14.69 5.26
C GLU A 159 1.08 -14.84 4.18
N PHE A 160 1.54 -14.90 2.95
CA PHE A 160 0.73 -15.18 1.78
C PHE A 160 1.60 -15.90 0.75
N GLU A 161 1.13 -17.03 0.25
CA GLU A 161 1.80 -17.82 -0.78
C GLU A 161 0.95 -17.81 -2.06
N TYR A 162 1.58 -17.48 -3.17
CA TYR A 162 0.96 -17.47 -4.48
C TYR A 162 1.75 -18.38 -5.43
N GLY A 163 1.05 -19.25 -6.17
CA GLY A 163 1.65 -20.14 -7.19
C GLY A 163 2.69 -21.11 -6.67
N GLY A 164 2.69 -21.45 -5.37
CA GLY A 164 3.67 -22.36 -4.77
C GLY A 164 5.06 -21.74 -4.56
N ILE A 165 5.21 -20.43 -4.73
CA ILE A 165 6.48 -19.71 -4.55
C ILE A 165 6.62 -19.29 -3.10
N SER A 166 7.41 -20.03 -2.32
CA SER A 166 7.58 -19.80 -0.88
C SER A 166 8.63 -18.74 -0.51
N GLY A 167 9.51 -18.36 -1.43
CA GLY A 167 10.68 -17.52 -1.13
C GLY A 167 10.36 -16.08 -0.68
N ASN A 168 9.16 -15.58 -0.91
CA ASN A 168 8.73 -14.22 -0.57
C ASN A 168 7.38 -14.18 0.17
N LYS A 169 7.00 -15.26 0.85
CA LYS A 169 5.66 -15.37 1.44
C LYS A 169 5.44 -14.54 2.71
N TYR A 170 6.51 -14.14 3.38
CA TYR A 170 6.39 -13.46 4.68
C TYR A 170 6.25 -11.96 4.55
N ASN A 171 5.32 -11.40 5.32
CA ASN A 171 5.20 -9.95 5.50
C ASN A 171 6.49 -9.39 6.11
N ARG A 172 7.05 -8.35 5.49
CA ARG A 172 8.32 -7.75 5.94
C ARG A 172 8.19 -6.86 7.16
N ASN A 173 6.97 -6.52 7.57
CA ASN A 173 6.72 -5.75 8.79
C ASN A 173 6.97 -6.61 10.03
N LYS A 174 8.17 -6.53 10.59
CA LYS A 174 8.58 -7.32 11.76
C LYS A 174 7.81 -6.99 13.04
N LEU A 175 7.09 -5.85 13.11
CA LEU A 175 6.25 -5.54 14.25
C LEU A 175 5.15 -6.58 14.44
N LEU A 176 4.62 -7.15 13.36
CA LEU A 176 3.58 -8.19 13.42
C LEU A 176 4.01 -9.44 14.20
N TRP A 177 5.32 -9.70 14.32
CA TRP A 177 5.86 -10.83 15.08
C TRP A 177 6.34 -10.44 16.48
N ARG A 178 6.68 -9.14 16.69
CA ARG A 178 7.27 -8.65 17.92
C ARG A 178 6.24 -8.07 18.90
N ASP A 179 5.12 -7.59 18.37
CA ASP A 179 4.07 -6.95 19.15
C ASP A 179 2.70 -7.49 18.68
N GLU A 180 2.04 -8.28 19.53
CA GLU A 180 0.73 -8.89 19.23
C GLU A 180 -0.36 -7.84 19.03
N THR A 181 -0.17 -6.63 19.50
CA THR A 181 -1.10 -5.51 19.31
C THR A 181 -0.92 -4.81 17.98
N SER A 182 0.18 -5.08 17.23
CA SER A 182 0.43 -4.55 15.91
C SER A 182 -0.50 -5.18 14.88
N ASP A 183 -1.10 -4.35 14.02
CA ASP A 183 -2.03 -4.76 12.97
C ASP A 183 -1.73 -4.15 11.59
N GLY A 184 -0.54 -3.59 11.42
CA GLY A 184 -0.09 -3.03 10.14
C GLY A 184 1.21 -2.25 10.28
N VAL A 185 1.63 -1.53 9.27
CA VAL A 185 0.98 -1.32 7.98
C VAL A 185 1.93 -1.75 6.85
N LYS A 186 2.95 -0.94 6.54
CA LYS A 186 3.78 -1.18 5.36
C LYS A 186 5.22 -0.78 5.57
N THR A 187 6.14 -1.62 5.09
CA THR A 187 7.56 -1.30 4.97
C THR A 187 7.88 -0.76 3.58
N GLY A 188 8.91 0.07 3.49
CA GLY A 188 9.50 0.54 2.26
C GLY A 188 11.02 0.44 2.31
N HIS A 189 11.65 0.23 1.15
CA HIS A 189 13.10 0.33 1.01
C HIS A 189 13.48 0.60 -0.45
N THR A 190 14.28 1.62 -0.64
CA THR A 190 15.09 1.87 -1.84
C THR A 190 16.47 2.33 -1.40
N SER A 191 17.43 2.37 -2.33
CA SER A 191 18.78 2.87 -1.99
C SER A 191 18.78 4.35 -1.60
N SER A 192 17.85 5.15 -2.15
CA SER A 192 17.70 6.57 -1.85
C SER A 192 16.85 6.83 -0.59
N ALA A 193 15.73 6.13 -0.45
CA ALA A 193 14.83 6.31 0.69
C ALA A 193 15.36 5.70 2.01
N GLY A 194 16.26 4.70 1.93
CA GLY A 194 16.63 3.89 3.09
C GLY A 194 15.48 2.98 3.54
N TYR A 195 15.50 2.58 4.81
CA TYR A 195 14.45 1.73 5.41
C TYR A 195 13.33 2.58 5.99
N CYS A 196 12.12 2.37 5.51
CA CYS A 196 10.91 3.10 5.89
C CYS A 196 9.89 2.14 6.49
N LEU A 197 9.05 2.65 7.41
CA LEU A 197 7.98 1.90 8.04
C LEU A 197 6.81 2.82 8.40
N ILE A 198 5.61 2.42 8.01
CA ILE A 198 4.38 2.84 8.68
C ILE A 198 4.00 1.69 9.61
N GLY A 199 3.91 1.96 10.90
CA GLY A 199 3.47 0.98 11.90
C GLY A 199 2.13 1.37 12.49
N SER A 200 1.32 0.38 12.88
CA SER A 200 0.12 0.62 13.69
C SER A 200 -0.07 -0.47 14.73
N ALA A 201 -0.66 -0.06 15.85
CA ALA A 201 -0.98 -0.97 16.95
C ALA A 201 -2.26 -0.52 17.67
N LYS A 202 -3.03 -1.48 18.20
CA LYS A 202 -4.23 -1.21 19.00
C LYS A 202 -4.12 -1.90 20.35
N ARG A 203 -4.14 -1.11 21.45
CA ARG A 203 -4.12 -1.60 22.83
C ARG A 203 -5.35 -1.10 23.58
N GLY A 204 -6.28 -2.00 23.84
CA GLY A 204 -7.60 -1.60 24.37
C GLY A 204 -8.32 -0.63 23.44
N ASN A 205 -8.64 0.55 23.94
CA ASN A 205 -9.29 1.60 23.15
C ASN A 205 -8.30 2.56 22.47
N MET A 206 -7.00 2.47 22.79
CA MET A 206 -5.98 3.33 22.19
C MET A 206 -5.46 2.68 20.90
N ARG A 207 -5.46 3.44 19.82
CA ARG A 207 -4.81 3.11 18.56
C ARG A 207 -3.68 4.10 18.28
N LEU A 208 -2.57 3.62 17.76
CA LEU A 208 -1.44 4.45 17.33
C LEU A 208 -1.04 4.12 15.89
N ILE A 209 -0.66 5.12 15.17
CA ILE A 209 0.04 5.06 13.89
C ILE A 209 1.39 5.74 14.09
#